data_40c7959d953ee600186bc972431b0281
#
_entry.id   40c7959d953ee600186bc972431b0281
#
_cell.length_a   1.000
_cell.length_b   1.000
_cell.length_c   1.000
_cell.angle_alpha   90.00
_cell.angle_beta   90.00
_cell.angle_gamma   90.00
#
_symmetry.space_group_name_H-M   'P 1'
#
loop_
_entity.id
_entity.type
_entity.pdbx_description
1 polymer ?
#
loop_
_entity_poly.entity_id
_entity_poly.type
_entity_poly.pdbx_seq_one_letter_code
_entity_poly.pdbx_strand_id
1 'polypeptide(L)'
;AGKSLADKTGAEYYVSDLEEYSQESMGSNIKKIKEGDIEKIDEIEIKILNTPGHTNGSLCLLVGSKLLFTGDTLFVDGIGRPDLRDKAVEYSKLLYNTLHEKVLTLDENTVVLPAHTQKGITSKILLSGFLKDIKNNNKDLFLLSEKEFVDTIASLTIPTPPSYKDIIAINKYFKAKDMDISKINELEFGPNRCIIK
;
A
#
# COMPACT_ATOMS: atom_id res chain seq x y z
N ALA A 1 1.67 -12.14 9.86
CA ALA A 1 2.00 -11.48 11.15
C ALA A 1 0.76 -10.90 11.82
N GLY A 2 -0.05 -10.05 11.18
CA GLY A 2 -1.18 -9.36 11.79
C GLY A 2 -2.20 -10.28 12.48
N LYS A 3 -2.68 -11.31 11.79
CA LYS A 3 -3.60 -12.28 12.41
C LYS A 3 -2.99 -12.97 13.64
N SER A 4 -1.73 -13.40 13.57
CA SER A 4 -1.07 -14.05 14.71
C SER A 4 -0.93 -13.11 15.91
N LEU A 5 -0.72 -11.81 15.68
CA LEU A 5 -0.68 -10.81 16.73
C LEU A 5 -2.09 -10.63 17.34
N ALA A 6 -3.09 -10.49 16.51
CA ALA A 6 -4.48 -10.35 16.93
C ALA A 6 -4.95 -11.57 17.77
N ASP A 7 -4.64 -12.78 17.33
CA ASP A 7 -4.96 -14.02 18.06
C ASP A 7 -4.29 -14.08 19.45
N LYS A 8 -3.08 -13.54 19.58
CA LYS A 8 -2.34 -13.54 20.86
C LYS A 8 -2.77 -12.44 21.83
N THR A 9 -3.19 -11.33 21.31
CA THR A 9 -3.52 -10.13 22.11
C THR A 9 -5.01 -9.93 22.35
N GLY A 10 -5.86 -10.60 21.56
CA GLY A 10 -7.29 -10.34 21.50
C GLY A 10 -7.66 -9.06 20.74
N ALA A 11 -6.69 -8.42 20.08
CA ALA A 11 -6.95 -7.22 19.31
C ALA A 11 -7.80 -7.52 18.06
N GLU A 12 -8.56 -6.53 17.61
CA GLU A 12 -9.22 -6.59 16.32
C GLU A 12 -8.19 -6.41 15.19
N TYR A 13 -8.35 -7.17 14.12
CA TYR A 13 -7.51 -7.11 12.94
C TYR A 13 -8.35 -6.68 11.74
N TYR A 14 -8.10 -5.48 11.26
CA TYR A 14 -8.83 -4.93 10.12
C TYR A 14 -8.17 -5.30 8.79
N VAL A 15 -9.00 -5.67 7.82
CA VAL A 15 -8.59 -6.00 6.46
C VAL A 15 -9.52 -5.31 5.46
N SER A 16 -9.01 -4.98 4.27
CA SER A 16 -9.81 -4.36 3.22
C SER A 16 -10.95 -5.28 2.78
N ASP A 17 -12.13 -4.72 2.57
CA ASP A 17 -13.28 -5.44 1.99
C ASP A 17 -13.09 -5.81 0.51
N LEU A 18 -12.17 -5.12 -0.19
CA LEU A 18 -11.85 -5.33 -1.60
C LEU A 18 -10.82 -6.43 -1.86
N GLU A 19 -10.14 -6.94 -0.81
CA GLU A 19 -9.22 -8.06 -0.98
C GLU A 19 -9.93 -9.41 -0.73
N GLU A 20 -9.46 -10.42 -1.45
CA GLU A 20 -9.94 -11.78 -1.28
C GLU A 20 -9.23 -12.47 -0.13
N TYR A 21 -9.97 -12.77 0.92
CA TYR A 21 -9.51 -13.59 2.04
C TYR A 21 -10.30 -14.89 2.10
N SER A 22 -9.64 -15.97 2.52
CA SER A 22 -10.33 -17.25 2.77
C SER A 22 -11.26 -17.11 3.97
N GLN A 23 -12.55 -17.33 3.76
CA GLN A 23 -13.56 -17.26 4.82
C GLN A 23 -13.26 -18.27 5.95
N GLU A 24 -12.77 -19.46 5.60
CA GLU A 24 -12.39 -20.50 6.56
C GLU A 24 -11.21 -20.08 7.45
N SER A 25 -10.35 -19.19 6.95
CA SER A 25 -9.17 -18.71 7.65
C SER A 25 -9.42 -17.43 8.45
N MET A 26 -10.58 -16.78 8.25
CA MET A 26 -10.97 -15.61 9.00
C MET A 26 -11.45 -16.02 10.39
N GLY A 27 -10.79 -15.53 11.44
CA GLY A 27 -11.26 -15.67 12.83
C GLY A 27 -12.25 -14.58 13.21
N SER A 28 -12.89 -14.73 14.37
CA SER A 28 -13.89 -13.78 14.89
C SER A 28 -13.33 -12.37 15.16
N ASN A 29 -12.03 -12.23 15.30
CA ASN A 29 -11.31 -10.97 15.53
C ASN A 29 -10.87 -10.28 14.25
N ILE A 30 -11.19 -10.82 13.06
CA ILE A 30 -10.91 -10.17 11.77
C ILE A 30 -12.15 -9.43 11.30
N LYS A 31 -12.02 -8.13 11.07
CA LYS A 31 -13.08 -7.25 10.57
C LYS A 31 -12.71 -6.68 9.19
N LYS A 32 -13.70 -6.57 8.32
CA LYS A 32 -13.54 -5.85 7.05
C LYS A 32 -13.78 -4.36 7.24
N ILE A 33 -12.92 -3.56 6.64
CA ILE A 33 -13.08 -2.10 6.57
C ILE A 33 -13.12 -1.64 5.11
N LYS A 34 -13.77 -0.51 4.88
CA LYS A 34 -14.06 0.03 3.55
C LYS A 34 -13.88 1.55 3.48
N GLU A 35 -14.01 2.07 2.27
CA GLU A 35 -14.00 3.51 2.00
C GLU A 35 -14.94 4.27 2.93
N GLY A 36 -14.41 5.28 3.58
CA GLY A 36 -15.15 6.22 4.41
C GLY A 36 -15.42 5.75 5.84
N ASP A 37 -15.05 4.52 6.20
CA ASP A 37 -15.10 4.10 7.60
C ASP A 37 -14.17 4.99 8.43
N ILE A 38 -14.59 5.25 9.66
CA ILE A 38 -13.82 6.05 10.63
C ILE A 38 -13.65 5.22 11.90
N GLU A 39 -12.43 4.87 12.19
CA GLU A 39 -12.04 4.27 13.46
C GLU A 39 -11.56 5.36 14.44
N LYS A 40 -11.71 5.13 15.74
CA LYS A 40 -11.27 6.09 16.76
C LYS A 40 -10.38 5.40 17.79
N ILE A 41 -9.30 6.07 18.13
CA ILE A 41 -8.44 5.73 19.25
C ILE A 41 -8.41 6.97 20.14
N ASP A 42 -9.12 6.93 21.25
CA ASP A 42 -9.40 8.08 22.10
C ASP A 42 -10.01 9.23 21.26
N GLU A 43 -9.37 10.39 21.25
CA GLU A 43 -9.81 11.57 20.49
C GLU A 43 -9.28 11.59 19.03
N ILE A 44 -8.50 10.59 18.63
CA ILE A 44 -7.86 10.56 17.30
C ILE A 44 -8.77 9.79 16.35
N GLU A 45 -9.18 10.45 15.28
CA GLU A 45 -9.90 9.83 14.17
C GLU A 45 -8.93 9.27 13.12
N ILE A 46 -9.22 8.05 12.67
CA ILE A 46 -8.53 7.36 11.58
C ILE A 46 -9.53 7.14 10.46
N LYS A 47 -9.43 7.94 9.41
CA LYS A 47 -10.27 7.81 8.21
C LYS A 47 -9.66 6.80 7.25
N ILE A 48 -10.48 5.87 6.78
CA ILE A 48 -10.10 4.84 5.82
C ILE A 48 -10.34 5.37 4.40
N LEU A 49 -9.31 5.29 3.57
CA LEU A 49 -9.37 5.62 2.15
C LEU A 49 -9.03 4.36 1.35
N ASN A 50 -9.96 3.86 0.52
CA ASN A 50 -9.61 2.84 -0.46
C ASN A 50 -8.76 3.46 -1.55
N THR A 51 -7.58 2.88 -1.76
CA THR A 51 -6.57 3.40 -2.69
C THR A 51 -6.09 2.30 -3.64
N PRO A 52 -7.01 1.72 -4.46
CA PRO A 52 -6.65 0.64 -5.37
C PRO A 52 -5.63 1.11 -6.41
N GLY A 53 -4.81 0.16 -6.88
CA GLY A 53 -3.79 0.39 -7.90
C GLY A 53 -2.57 -0.50 -7.72
N HIS A 54 -1.87 -0.44 -6.58
CA HIS A 54 -0.84 -1.42 -6.26
C HIS A 54 -1.47 -2.82 -6.04
N THR A 55 -2.50 -2.88 -5.21
CA THR A 55 -3.45 -3.99 -5.15
C THR A 55 -4.87 -3.46 -5.21
N ASN A 56 -5.86 -4.35 -5.41
CA ASN A 56 -7.26 -3.95 -5.40
C ASN A 56 -7.70 -3.47 -4.01
N GLY A 57 -7.21 -4.09 -2.96
CA GLY A 57 -7.56 -3.78 -1.58
C GLY A 57 -6.56 -2.87 -0.86
N SER A 58 -5.72 -2.14 -1.59
CA SER A 58 -4.83 -1.14 -0.98
C SER A 58 -5.63 -0.09 -0.23
N LEU A 59 -5.16 0.26 0.96
CA LEU A 59 -5.78 1.27 1.84
C LEU A 59 -4.74 2.31 2.22
N CYS A 60 -5.19 3.56 2.32
CA CYS A 60 -4.50 4.60 3.07
C CYS A 60 -5.27 4.94 4.34
N LEU A 61 -4.55 5.25 5.41
CA LEU A 61 -5.13 5.64 6.69
C LEU A 61 -4.77 7.09 6.98
N LEU A 62 -5.77 7.98 7.00
CA LEU A 62 -5.59 9.38 7.35
C LEU A 62 -5.87 9.57 8.84
N VAL A 63 -4.83 9.83 9.62
CA VAL A 63 -4.87 9.94 11.08
C VAL A 63 -4.85 11.40 11.49
N GLY A 64 -5.89 11.83 12.18
CA GLY A 64 -6.03 13.19 12.70
C GLY A 64 -5.89 14.27 11.62
N SER A 65 -6.23 13.98 10.38
CA SER A 65 -6.10 14.85 9.20
C SER A 65 -4.67 15.38 8.92
N LYS A 66 -3.64 14.75 9.50
CA LYS A 66 -2.25 15.21 9.41
C LYS A 66 -1.25 14.15 8.98
N LEU A 67 -1.51 12.89 9.32
CA LEU A 67 -0.62 11.78 9.00
C LEU A 67 -1.33 10.84 8.04
N LEU A 68 -0.69 10.53 6.92
CA LEU A 68 -1.22 9.60 5.94
C LEU A 68 -0.31 8.37 5.84
N PHE A 69 -0.78 7.24 6.35
CA PHE A 69 -0.14 5.95 6.13
C PHE A 69 -0.58 5.42 4.78
N THR A 70 0.34 5.33 3.84
CA THR A 70 0.01 5.07 2.43
C THR A 70 0.23 3.61 2.01
N GLY A 71 0.74 2.76 2.90
CA GLY A 71 1.14 1.42 2.48
C GLY A 71 2.06 1.48 1.27
N ASP A 72 1.73 0.72 0.24
CA ASP A 72 2.45 0.69 -1.03
C ASP A 72 1.76 1.52 -2.15
N THR A 73 0.88 2.45 -1.80
CA THR A 73 0.22 3.32 -2.78
C THR A 73 1.10 4.48 -3.21
N LEU A 74 1.67 5.22 -2.25
CA LEU A 74 2.52 6.38 -2.49
C LEU A 74 3.76 6.31 -1.61
N PHE A 75 4.93 6.55 -2.20
CA PHE A 75 6.21 6.63 -1.51
C PHE A 75 6.76 8.06 -1.55
N VAL A 76 7.80 8.34 -0.79
CA VAL A 76 8.42 9.67 -0.79
C VAL A 76 9.01 10.02 -2.16
N ASP A 77 9.47 9.02 -2.90
CA ASP A 77 10.16 9.18 -4.18
C ASP A 77 9.62 8.26 -5.28
N GLY A 78 8.32 8.01 -5.28
CA GLY A 78 7.66 7.20 -6.30
C GLY A 78 6.27 6.71 -5.89
N ILE A 79 5.76 5.77 -6.64
CA ILE A 79 4.45 5.15 -6.46
C ILE A 79 4.55 3.64 -6.42
N GLY A 80 3.52 2.97 -5.92
CA GLY A 80 3.41 1.52 -5.95
C GLY A 80 3.25 0.98 -7.36
N ARG A 81 3.94 -0.11 -7.67
CA ARG A 81 3.83 -0.77 -8.98
C ARG A 81 2.47 -1.45 -9.15
N PRO A 82 1.76 -1.23 -10.27
CA PRO A 82 0.43 -1.80 -10.49
C PRO A 82 0.45 -3.13 -11.26
N ASP A 83 1.61 -3.66 -11.63
CA ASP A 83 1.76 -4.75 -12.60
C ASP A 83 1.83 -6.16 -11.99
N LEU A 84 1.66 -6.28 -10.66
CA LEU A 84 1.88 -7.54 -9.94
C LEU A 84 0.87 -8.67 -10.23
N ARG A 85 -0.24 -8.41 -10.92
CA ARG A 85 -1.27 -9.43 -11.21
C ARG A 85 -1.58 -9.56 -12.69
N ASP A 86 -0.62 -9.28 -13.55
CA ASP A 86 -0.79 -9.27 -15.01
C ASP A 86 -1.92 -8.32 -15.49
N LYS A 87 -2.21 -7.27 -14.71
CA LYS A 87 -3.26 -6.27 -14.92
C LYS A 87 -2.73 -4.85 -14.96
N ALA A 88 -1.51 -4.66 -15.45
CA ALA A 88 -0.80 -3.39 -15.40
C ALA A 88 -1.64 -2.20 -15.90
N VAL A 89 -2.33 -2.34 -17.03
CA VAL A 89 -3.18 -1.26 -17.59
C VAL A 89 -4.37 -0.94 -16.69
N GLU A 90 -5.09 -1.98 -16.23
CA GLU A 90 -6.26 -1.81 -15.35
C GLU A 90 -5.86 -1.13 -14.03
N TYR A 91 -4.80 -1.65 -13.41
CA TYR A 91 -4.35 -1.15 -12.10
C TYR A 91 -3.64 0.19 -12.19
N SER A 92 -3.00 0.53 -13.32
CA SER A 92 -2.48 1.88 -13.56
C SER A 92 -3.59 2.93 -13.61
N LYS A 93 -4.74 2.61 -14.23
CA LYS A 93 -5.91 3.51 -14.22
C LYS A 93 -6.45 3.70 -12.81
N LEU A 94 -6.59 2.61 -12.05
CA LEU A 94 -7.04 2.69 -10.66
C LEU A 94 -6.08 3.54 -9.82
N LEU A 95 -4.77 3.35 -10.01
CA LEU A 95 -3.75 4.11 -9.29
C LEU A 95 -3.77 5.60 -9.67
N TYR A 96 -3.94 5.92 -10.96
CA TYR A 96 -4.09 7.30 -11.42
C TYR A 96 -5.26 7.99 -10.70
N ASN A 97 -6.45 7.37 -10.72
CA ASN A 97 -7.64 7.92 -10.05
C ASN A 97 -7.44 8.03 -8.54
N THR A 98 -6.86 7.00 -7.91
CA THR A 98 -6.50 7.02 -6.50
C THR A 98 -5.62 8.22 -6.15
N LEU A 99 -4.58 8.46 -6.93
CA LEU A 99 -3.66 9.57 -6.69
C LEU A 99 -4.35 10.91 -6.90
N HIS A 100 -4.98 11.13 -8.06
CA HIS A 100 -5.50 12.44 -8.45
C HIS A 100 -6.81 12.83 -7.76
N GLU A 101 -7.67 11.87 -7.44
CA GLU A 101 -8.97 12.16 -6.83
C GLU A 101 -8.94 12.11 -5.29
N LYS A 102 -7.97 11.42 -4.69
CA LYS A 102 -7.94 11.21 -3.24
C LYS A 102 -6.65 11.71 -2.60
N VAL A 103 -5.50 11.12 -2.97
CA VAL A 103 -4.26 11.32 -2.20
C VAL A 103 -3.68 12.71 -2.44
N LEU A 104 -3.54 13.14 -3.71
CA LEU A 104 -2.95 14.43 -4.05
C LEU A 104 -3.89 15.62 -3.79
N THR A 105 -5.16 15.37 -3.42
CA THR A 105 -6.12 16.42 -3.03
C THR A 105 -6.07 16.76 -1.54
N LEU A 106 -5.34 15.97 -0.73
CA LEU A 106 -5.19 16.24 0.70
C LEU A 106 -4.34 17.49 0.95
N ASP A 107 -4.38 17.97 2.20
CA ASP A 107 -3.57 19.12 2.63
C ASP A 107 -2.08 18.89 2.32
N GLU A 108 -1.43 19.88 1.75
CA GLU A 108 -0.03 19.81 1.33
C GLU A 108 0.96 19.60 2.48
N ASN A 109 0.56 19.96 3.71
CA ASN A 109 1.33 19.71 4.93
C ASN A 109 1.04 18.35 5.57
N THR A 110 0.24 17.49 4.92
CA THR A 110 0.06 16.10 5.36
C THR A 110 1.41 15.38 5.29
N VAL A 111 1.77 14.70 6.37
CA VAL A 111 2.97 13.86 6.43
C VAL A 111 2.63 12.47 5.91
N VAL A 112 3.31 12.07 4.86
CA VAL A 112 3.17 10.75 4.23
C VAL A 112 4.13 9.76 4.86
N LEU A 113 3.61 8.60 5.24
CA LEU A 113 4.30 7.49 5.92
C LEU A 113 4.07 6.20 5.11
N PRO A 114 4.96 5.85 4.18
CA PRO A 114 4.85 4.64 3.38
C PRO A 114 5.28 3.38 4.14
N ALA A 115 4.86 2.20 3.64
CA ALA A 115 5.26 0.92 4.23
C ALA A 115 6.71 0.55 3.96
N HIS A 116 7.26 0.98 2.81
CA HIS A 116 8.62 0.69 2.39
C HIS A 116 9.38 1.97 2.04
N THR A 117 10.70 1.85 2.06
CA THR A 117 11.60 2.88 1.53
C THR A 117 12.54 2.23 0.53
N GLN A 118 12.81 2.90 -0.57
CA GLN A 118 13.85 2.48 -1.50
C GLN A 118 15.15 3.22 -1.12
N LYS A 119 16.27 2.50 -1.08
CA LYS A 119 17.59 3.16 -1.08
C LYS A 119 17.69 3.95 -2.37
N GLY A 120 17.51 5.26 -2.28
CA GLY A 120 17.70 6.17 -3.41
C GLY A 120 19.16 6.20 -3.82
N ILE A 121 19.44 6.88 -4.95
CA ILE A 121 20.79 7.19 -5.42
C ILE A 121 21.56 8.03 -4.39
N THR A 122 20.86 8.68 -3.49
CA THR A 122 21.41 9.44 -2.37
C THR A 122 21.54 8.54 -1.14
N SER A 123 22.61 8.69 -0.39
CA SER A 123 22.87 7.97 0.88
C SER A 123 21.82 8.21 2.00
N LYS A 124 20.80 9.02 1.73
CA LYS A 124 19.78 9.42 2.68
C LYS A 124 18.49 8.65 2.43
N ILE A 125 18.11 7.79 3.37
CA ILE A 125 16.81 7.11 3.36
C ILE A 125 15.77 8.07 3.92
N LEU A 126 14.78 8.43 3.11
CA LEU A 126 13.64 9.24 3.55
C LEU A 126 12.53 8.29 4.01
N LEU A 127 12.23 8.29 5.30
CA LEU A 127 11.16 7.45 5.89
C LEU A 127 9.78 8.11 5.77
N SER A 128 9.73 9.42 5.58
CA SER A 128 8.51 10.21 5.48
C SER A 128 8.79 11.52 4.73
N GLY A 129 7.74 12.20 4.27
CA GLY A 129 7.84 13.51 3.66
C GLY A 129 6.51 14.25 3.69
N PHE A 130 6.54 15.56 3.55
CA PHE A 130 5.32 16.34 3.35
C PHE A 130 4.77 16.07 1.93
N LEU A 131 3.44 16.02 1.81
CA LEU A 131 2.78 15.78 0.54
C LEU A 131 3.20 16.79 -0.53
N LYS A 132 3.38 18.07 -0.19
CA LYS A 132 3.89 19.10 -1.11
C LYS A 132 5.27 18.76 -1.70
N ASP A 133 6.18 18.24 -0.88
CA ASP A 133 7.53 17.89 -1.32
C ASP A 133 7.49 16.65 -2.23
N ILE A 134 6.65 15.67 -1.89
CA ILE A 134 6.42 14.47 -2.69
C ILE A 134 5.82 14.85 -4.05
N LYS A 135 4.82 15.77 -4.08
CA LYS A 135 4.25 16.30 -5.33
C LYS A 135 5.33 16.94 -6.21
N ASN A 136 6.18 17.77 -5.63
CA ASN A 136 7.26 18.42 -6.35
C ASN A 136 8.32 17.44 -6.88
N ASN A 137 8.70 16.46 -6.07
CA ASN A 137 9.71 15.47 -6.42
C ASN A 137 9.25 14.49 -7.52
N ASN A 138 7.94 14.28 -7.64
CA ASN A 138 7.33 13.37 -8.61
C ASN A 138 6.46 14.11 -9.64
N LYS A 139 6.68 15.43 -9.83
CA LYS A 139 5.86 16.26 -10.70
C LYS A 139 5.73 15.74 -12.13
N ASP A 140 6.81 15.20 -12.68
CA ASP A 140 6.85 14.70 -14.06
C ASP A 140 5.89 13.51 -14.25
N LEU A 141 5.66 12.74 -13.19
CA LEU A 141 4.69 11.64 -13.17
C LEU A 141 3.27 12.13 -12.90
N PHE A 142 3.09 13.06 -11.95
CA PHE A 142 1.77 13.51 -11.53
C PHE A 142 1.12 14.55 -12.45
N LEU A 143 1.88 15.14 -13.38
CA LEU A 143 1.36 16.04 -14.40
C LEU A 143 0.93 15.33 -15.69
N LEU A 144 1.19 14.04 -15.82
CA LEU A 144 0.73 13.25 -16.96
C LEU A 144 -0.80 13.18 -16.98
N SER A 145 -1.37 13.18 -18.19
CA SER A 145 -2.76 12.77 -18.37
C SER A 145 -2.95 11.29 -18.01
N GLU A 146 -4.18 10.86 -17.73
CA GLU A 146 -4.46 9.43 -17.44
C GLU A 146 -3.86 8.52 -18.49
N LYS A 147 -4.04 8.85 -19.78
CA LYS A 147 -3.52 8.04 -20.88
C LYS A 147 -2.01 7.96 -20.86
N GLU A 148 -1.31 9.09 -20.74
CA GLU A 148 0.17 9.13 -20.67
C GLU A 148 0.71 8.38 -19.46
N PHE A 149 0.07 8.54 -18.30
CA PHE A 149 0.43 7.83 -17.09
C PHE A 149 0.31 6.32 -17.28
N VAL A 150 -0.84 5.84 -17.78
CA VAL A 150 -1.08 4.42 -18.02
C VAL A 150 -0.10 3.86 -19.04
N ASP A 151 0.11 4.54 -20.16
CA ASP A 151 1.04 4.10 -21.21
C ASP A 151 2.48 4.05 -20.66
N THR A 152 2.88 5.05 -19.88
CA THR A 152 4.22 5.11 -19.26
C THR A 152 4.41 3.95 -18.30
N ILE A 153 3.50 3.78 -17.35
CA ILE A 153 3.61 2.75 -16.30
C ILE A 153 3.50 1.34 -16.90
N ALA A 154 2.57 1.11 -17.82
CA ALA A 154 2.38 -0.21 -18.45
C ALA A 154 3.56 -0.62 -19.36
N SER A 155 4.33 0.36 -19.87
CA SER A 155 5.53 0.09 -20.67
C SER A 155 6.76 -0.30 -19.85
N LEU A 156 6.73 -0.08 -18.54
CA LEU A 156 7.84 -0.42 -17.65
C LEU A 156 7.96 -1.94 -17.52
N THR A 157 9.08 -2.48 -17.99
CA THR A 157 9.41 -3.90 -17.80
C THR A 157 10.15 -4.06 -16.48
N ILE A 158 9.42 -4.31 -15.41
CA ILE A 158 10.00 -4.52 -14.09
C ILE A 158 9.91 -6.01 -13.76
N PRO A 159 11.03 -6.69 -13.47
CA PRO A 159 10.97 -8.11 -13.08
C PRO A 159 10.01 -8.33 -11.92
N THR A 160 9.13 -9.31 -12.08
CA THR A 160 8.21 -9.70 -11.01
C THR A 160 9.00 -10.22 -9.82
N PRO A 161 8.73 -9.77 -8.58
CA PRO A 161 9.41 -10.29 -7.41
C PRO A 161 9.22 -11.81 -7.30
N PRO A 162 10.28 -12.60 -7.05
CA PRO A 162 10.18 -14.06 -7.05
C PRO A 162 9.12 -14.60 -6.09
N SER A 163 8.95 -13.94 -4.96
CA SER A 163 8.10 -14.40 -3.86
C SER A 163 6.69 -13.80 -3.85
N TYR A 164 6.31 -12.97 -4.84
CA TYR A 164 5.03 -12.23 -4.76
C TYR A 164 3.79 -13.14 -4.70
N LYS A 165 3.82 -14.26 -5.43
CA LYS A 165 2.71 -15.25 -5.42
C LYS A 165 2.57 -15.92 -4.06
N ASP A 166 3.70 -16.24 -3.43
CA ASP A 166 3.73 -16.81 -2.09
C ASP A 166 3.18 -15.81 -1.07
N ILE A 167 3.58 -14.54 -1.16
CA ILE A 167 3.09 -13.46 -0.29
C ILE A 167 1.57 -13.32 -0.42
N ILE A 168 1.04 -13.29 -1.64
CA ILE A 168 -0.42 -13.22 -1.88
C ILE A 168 -1.12 -14.44 -1.26
N ALA A 169 -0.62 -15.66 -1.50
CA ALA A 169 -1.22 -16.87 -0.98
C ALA A 169 -1.19 -16.92 0.56
N ILE A 170 -0.07 -16.53 1.17
CA ILE A 170 0.08 -16.49 2.62
C ILE A 170 -0.90 -15.48 3.25
N ASN A 171 -1.02 -14.30 2.66
CA ASN A 171 -1.94 -13.27 3.14
C ASN A 171 -3.41 -13.69 2.97
N LYS A 172 -3.77 -14.28 1.81
CA LYS A 172 -5.12 -14.77 1.54
C LYS A 172 -5.59 -15.83 2.55
N TYR A 173 -4.69 -16.71 2.97
CA TYR A 173 -5.00 -17.83 3.86
C TYR A 173 -4.49 -17.65 5.29
N PHE A 174 -3.88 -16.51 5.62
CA PHE A 174 -3.31 -16.19 6.94
C PHE A 174 -2.31 -17.25 7.47
N LYS A 175 -1.51 -17.83 6.58
CA LYS A 175 -0.62 -18.98 6.89
C LYS A 175 0.76 -18.60 7.43
N ALA A 176 1.03 -17.32 7.72
CA ALA A 176 2.35 -16.89 8.16
C ALA A 176 2.80 -17.50 9.51
N LYS A 177 1.87 -17.90 10.39
CA LYS A 177 2.20 -18.42 11.72
C LYS A 177 2.93 -19.78 11.70
N ASP A 178 2.73 -20.56 10.63
CA ASP A 178 3.25 -21.92 10.49
C ASP A 178 4.56 -21.96 9.69
N MET A 179 5.12 -20.78 9.38
CA MET A 179 6.32 -20.66 8.56
C MET A 179 7.57 -20.51 9.41
N ASP A 180 8.67 -21.02 8.87
CA ASP A 180 10.01 -20.79 9.41
C ASP A 180 10.36 -19.29 9.38
N ILE A 181 11.04 -18.81 10.42
CA ILE A 181 11.49 -17.42 10.52
C ILE A 181 12.40 -17.00 9.35
N SER A 182 13.25 -17.91 8.86
CA SER A 182 14.12 -17.61 7.71
C SER A 182 13.30 -17.35 6.45
N LYS A 183 12.22 -18.12 6.24
CA LYS A 183 11.29 -17.91 5.10
C LYS A 183 10.49 -16.63 5.26
N ILE A 184 10.03 -16.31 6.46
CA ILE A 184 9.35 -15.04 6.73
C ILE A 184 10.28 -13.86 6.41
N ASN A 185 11.54 -13.91 6.86
CA ASN A 185 12.52 -12.87 6.57
C ASN A 185 12.82 -12.74 5.07
N GLU A 186 12.90 -13.85 4.33
CA GLU A 186 13.06 -13.83 2.86
C GLU A 186 11.88 -13.11 2.19
N LEU A 187 10.66 -13.41 2.62
CA LEU A 187 9.45 -12.79 2.06
C LEU A 187 9.32 -11.30 2.42
N GLU A 188 9.73 -10.93 3.62
CA GLU A 188 9.63 -9.55 4.14
C GLU A 188 10.75 -8.64 3.61
N PHE A 189 12.00 -9.13 3.65
CA PHE A 189 13.20 -8.34 3.35
C PHE A 189 13.90 -8.77 2.05
N GLY A 190 13.33 -9.70 1.31
CA GLY A 190 13.86 -10.19 0.05
C GLY A 190 13.87 -9.11 -1.05
N PRO A 191 14.32 -9.44 -2.27
CA PRO A 191 14.48 -8.48 -3.36
C PRO A 191 13.12 -8.06 -3.97
N ASN A 192 12.21 -7.59 -3.12
CA ASN A 192 10.90 -7.11 -3.51
C ASN A 192 10.99 -5.63 -3.90
N ARG A 193 10.71 -5.32 -5.18
CA ARG A 193 10.63 -3.95 -5.67
C ARG A 193 9.18 -3.55 -5.82
N CYS A 194 8.67 -2.78 -4.86
CA CYS A 194 7.29 -2.29 -4.86
C CYS A 194 7.15 -0.88 -5.45
N ILE A 195 8.27 -0.15 -5.68
CA ILE A 195 8.29 1.27 -6.04
C ILE A 195 8.64 1.43 -7.51
N ILE A 196 7.90 2.29 -8.20
CA ILE A 196 8.15 2.85 -9.53
C ILE A 196 8.44 4.35 -9.38
N LYS A 197 9.42 4.82 -10.15
CA LYS A 197 9.78 6.25 -10.30
C LYS A 197 9.54 6.69 -11.71
#